data_cae40adfc70b9cfdf1c5b6932a290472
#
_entry.id   cae40adfc70b9cfdf1c5b6932a290472
#
_cell.length_a   1.000
_cell.length_b   1.000
_cell.length_c   1.000
_cell.angle_alpha   90.00
_cell.angle_beta   90.00
_cell.angle_gamma   90.00
#
_symmetry.space_group_name_H-M   'P 1'
#
loop_
_entity.id
_entity.type
_entity.pdbx_description
1 polymer ?
#
loop_
_entity_poly.entity_id
_entity_poly.type
_entity_poly.pdbx_seq_one_letter_code
_entity_poly.pdbx_strand_id
1 'polypeptide(L)'
;MKSRIQRAACALTLTLAIVGSAQAATETFVFDKAHTEVGFRIRHWLTRVEGRFRDYEGRIWIDRQNPAASKVELTIQAASIDTGQERRDNHLRSADFFDVEKYPTITFKSSKVVPKGNDLYEVTGDLAMHGVTKTVVVPVRHTGFLNLGKEEKAGFEITLPINRKDFGIIWNRTADQGGVMLGNEVDIDLSVEANKEMAPPPAAPAPEPTKAPSR
;
A
#
# COMPACT_ATOMS: atom_id res chain seq x y z
N MET A 1 52.27 66.69 22.42
CA MET A 1 51.79 65.98 21.21
C MET A 1 51.24 64.63 21.63
N LYS A 2 49.88 64.45 21.66
CA LYS A 2 49.22 63.20 22.06
C LYS A 2 48.53 62.63 20.83
N SER A 3 49.07 61.51 20.32
CA SER A 3 48.49 60.73 19.21
C SER A 3 47.30 59.90 19.71
N ARG A 4 46.12 60.11 19.11
CA ARG A 4 44.91 59.29 19.32
C ARG A 4 44.90 58.17 18.29
N ILE A 5 45.01 56.92 18.72
CA ILE A 5 44.83 55.74 17.92
C ILE A 5 43.33 55.40 17.97
N GLN A 6 42.63 55.56 16.82
CA GLN A 6 41.28 55.10 16.64
C GLN A 6 41.32 53.62 16.31
N ARG A 7 40.71 52.81 17.18
CA ARG A 7 40.47 51.37 16.93
C ARG A 7 39.12 51.24 16.21
N ALA A 8 39.15 50.88 14.94
CA ALA A 8 37.98 50.50 14.19
C ALA A 8 37.59 49.05 14.56
N ALA A 9 36.45 48.89 15.22
CA ALA A 9 35.86 47.58 15.49
C ALA A 9 35.03 47.13 14.26
N CYS A 10 35.54 46.14 13.54
CA CYS A 10 34.82 45.52 12.43
C CYS A 10 33.85 44.48 13.01
N ALA A 11 32.57 44.79 13.08
CA ALA A 11 31.53 43.86 13.48
C ALA A 11 31.19 42.92 12.30
N LEU A 12 31.64 41.67 12.39
CA LEU A 12 31.34 40.62 11.44
C LEU A 12 29.93 40.06 11.78
N THR A 13 28.91 40.48 11.05
CA THR A 13 27.56 39.94 11.16
C THR A 13 27.48 38.57 10.43
N LEU A 14 27.45 37.49 11.21
CA LEU A 14 27.25 36.13 10.73
C LEU A 14 25.77 35.94 10.43
N THR A 15 25.38 36.05 9.15
CA THR A 15 24.04 35.72 8.69
C THR A 15 23.89 34.19 8.65
N LEU A 16 23.19 33.63 9.63
CA LEU A 16 22.80 32.20 9.67
C LEU A 16 21.69 31.99 8.63
N ALA A 17 22.04 31.46 7.46
CA ALA A 17 21.07 31.02 6.47
C ALA A 17 20.37 29.76 6.99
N ILE A 18 19.11 29.93 7.41
CA ILE A 18 18.24 28.78 7.71
C ILE A 18 17.89 28.12 6.36
N VAL A 19 18.61 27.05 6.01
CA VAL A 19 18.24 26.16 4.91
C VAL A 19 17.02 25.38 5.39
N GLY A 20 15.83 25.89 5.11
CA GLY A 20 14.60 25.17 5.30
C GLY A 20 14.65 23.91 4.42
N SER A 21 14.73 22.73 5.02
CA SER A 21 14.53 21.46 4.31
C SER A 21 13.11 21.50 3.73
N ALA A 22 12.99 21.74 2.44
CA ALA A 22 11.74 21.51 1.71
C ALA A 22 11.43 20.01 1.87
N GLN A 23 10.54 19.67 2.78
CA GLN A 23 10.03 18.32 2.93
C GLN A 23 9.24 18.02 1.65
N ALA A 24 9.73 17.10 0.83
CA ALA A 24 9.03 16.69 -0.36
C ALA A 24 7.61 16.23 0.05
N ALA A 25 6.61 16.79 -0.60
CA ALA A 25 5.23 16.45 -0.30
C ALA A 25 4.98 15.00 -0.72
N THR A 26 4.59 14.17 0.23
CA THR A 26 4.14 12.80 -0.05
C THR A 26 2.86 12.86 -0.87
N GLU A 27 2.84 12.21 -2.02
CA GLU A 27 1.69 12.12 -2.90
C GLU A 27 0.85 10.90 -2.54
N THR A 28 -0.47 11.07 -2.47
CA THR A 28 -1.39 9.97 -2.15
C THR A 28 -2.01 9.42 -3.42
N PHE A 29 -1.98 8.10 -3.56
CA PHE A 29 -2.62 7.36 -4.65
C PHE A 29 -3.61 6.35 -4.05
N VAL A 30 -4.79 6.23 -4.65
CA VAL A 30 -5.85 5.30 -4.25
C VAL A 30 -6.05 4.28 -5.35
N PHE A 31 -6.21 3.00 -5.00
CA PHE A 31 -6.40 1.92 -5.97
C PHE A 31 -7.62 2.19 -6.85
N ASP A 32 -7.41 2.11 -8.15
CA ASP A 32 -8.48 2.13 -9.14
C ASP A 32 -9.10 0.72 -9.24
N LYS A 33 -10.30 0.55 -8.66
CA LYS A 33 -10.99 -0.75 -8.64
C LYS A 33 -11.34 -1.29 -10.03
N ALA A 34 -11.41 -0.43 -11.04
CA ALA A 34 -11.72 -0.85 -12.40
C ALA A 34 -10.52 -1.48 -13.13
N HIS A 35 -9.30 -1.08 -12.74
CA HIS A 35 -8.06 -1.48 -13.41
C HIS A 35 -7.06 -2.18 -12.47
N THR A 36 -7.48 -2.52 -11.26
CA THR A 36 -6.66 -3.26 -10.29
C THR A 36 -7.21 -4.67 -10.12
N GLU A 37 -6.33 -5.64 -10.06
CA GLU A 37 -6.65 -7.03 -9.72
C GLU A 37 -5.92 -7.48 -8.47
N VAL A 38 -6.66 -8.09 -7.53
CA VAL A 38 -6.13 -8.74 -6.33
C VAL A 38 -6.39 -10.23 -6.47
N GLY A 39 -5.46 -10.92 -7.11
CA GLY A 39 -5.55 -12.31 -7.50
C GLY A 39 -4.72 -13.26 -6.64
N PHE A 40 -5.00 -14.53 -6.76
CA PHE A 40 -4.19 -15.61 -6.18
C PHE A 40 -4.30 -16.88 -7.01
N ARG A 41 -3.29 -17.76 -6.88
CA ARG A 41 -3.26 -19.10 -7.47
C ARG A 41 -2.82 -20.12 -6.44
N ILE A 42 -3.49 -21.29 -6.45
CA ILE A 42 -3.13 -22.41 -5.59
C ILE A 42 -3.15 -23.71 -6.36
N ARG A 43 -2.22 -24.62 -6.05
CA ARG A 43 -2.24 -25.95 -6.63
C ARG A 43 -3.38 -26.78 -6.06
N HIS A 44 -4.14 -27.42 -6.98
CA HIS A 44 -5.21 -28.36 -6.67
C HIS A 44 -4.98 -29.64 -7.48
N TRP A 45 -4.67 -30.76 -6.82
CA TRP A 45 -4.30 -32.03 -7.48
C TRP A 45 -3.26 -31.82 -8.58
N LEU A 46 -3.69 -31.89 -9.83
CA LEU A 46 -2.86 -31.83 -11.03
C LEU A 46 -2.86 -30.45 -11.72
N THR A 47 -3.73 -29.54 -11.29
CA THR A 47 -3.94 -28.22 -11.91
C THR A 47 -3.71 -27.10 -10.90
N ARG A 48 -3.90 -25.86 -11.33
CA ARG A 48 -3.99 -24.69 -10.46
C ARG A 48 -5.40 -24.14 -10.50
N VAL A 49 -5.89 -23.71 -9.36
CA VAL A 49 -7.09 -22.91 -9.21
C VAL A 49 -6.68 -21.47 -9.07
N GLU A 50 -7.27 -20.62 -9.84
CA GLU A 50 -7.14 -19.16 -9.74
C GLU A 50 -8.38 -18.60 -9.06
N GLY A 51 -8.19 -17.51 -8.34
CA GLY A 51 -9.24 -16.74 -7.70
C GLY A 51 -8.81 -15.31 -7.49
N ARG A 52 -9.76 -14.48 -7.10
CA ARG A 52 -9.55 -13.07 -6.81
C ARG A 52 -10.45 -12.61 -5.69
N PHE A 53 -10.13 -11.46 -5.12
CA PHE A 53 -11.02 -10.71 -4.24
C PHE A 53 -11.60 -9.54 -5.01
N ARG A 54 -12.90 -9.32 -4.91
CA ARG A 54 -13.61 -8.28 -5.67
C ARG A 54 -13.79 -6.99 -4.89
N ASP A 55 -13.69 -7.03 -3.57
CA ASP A 55 -13.85 -5.86 -2.72
C ASP A 55 -12.62 -5.65 -1.85
N TYR A 56 -11.95 -4.54 -2.12
CA TYR A 56 -10.72 -4.12 -1.45
C TYR A 56 -10.57 -2.61 -1.55
N GLU A 57 -9.76 -2.07 -0.66
CA GLU A 57 -9.33 -0.67 -0.65
C GLU A 57 -7.82 -0.63 -0.45
N GLY A 58 -7.13 0.12 -1.30
CA GLY A 58 -5.70 0.31 -1.21
C GLY A 58 -5.33 1.79 -1.31
N ARG A 59 -4.34 2.18 -0.52
CA ARG A 59 -3.78 3.53 -0.52
C ARG A 59 -2.28 3.48 -0.46
N ILE A 60 -1.63 4.27 -1.31
CA ILE A 60 -0.18 4.38 -1.39
C ILE A 60 0.21 5.84 -1.16
N TRP A 61 1.13 6.08 -0.26
CA TRP A 61 1.78 7.37 -0.07
C TRP A 61 3.17 7.31 -0.69
N ILE A 62 3.41 8.06 -1.75
CA ILE A 62 4.66 8.02 -2.52
C ILE A 62 5.46 9.29 -2.27
N ASP A 63 6.69 9.12 -1.82
CA ASP A 63 7.70 10.16 -1.85
C ASP A 63 8.68 9.86 -3.00
N ARG A 64 8.58 10.63 -4.08
CA ARG A 64 9.41 10.40 -5.29
C ARG A 64 10.86 10.75 -5.10
N GLN A 65 11.16 11.66 -4.16
CA GLN A 65 12.53 12.09 -3.87
C GLN A 65 13.21 11.15 -2.85
N ASN A 66 12.41 10.60 -1.94
CA ASN A 66 12.85 9.62 -0.96
C ASN A 66 11.91 8.41 -0.93
N PRO A 67 12.01 7.47 -1.88
CA PRO A 67 11.11 6.32 -1.96
C PRO A 67 11.06 5.47 -0.67
N ALA A 68 12.12 5.52 0.14
CA ALA A 68 12.15 4.83 1.44
C ALA A 68 11.14 5.39 2.46
N ALA A 69 10.66 6.62 2.26
CA ALA A 69 9.60 7.23 3.08
C ALA A 69 8.19 6.87 2.61
N SER A 70 8.05 6.20 1.47
CA SER A 70 6.77 5.76 0.93
C SER A 70 6.10 4.71 1.82
N LYS A 71 4.76 4.61 1.73
CA LYS A 71 3.96 3.66 2.52
C LYS A 71 2.83 3.10 1.67
N VAL A 72 2.33 1.92 2.05
CA VAL A 72 1.13 1.32 1.46
C VAL A 72 0.29 0.66 2.55
N GLU A 73 -1.02 0.82 2.42
CA GLU A 73 -2.02 0.11 3.20
C GLU A 73 -3.04 -0.51 2.24
N LEU A 74 -3.42 -1.76 2.52
CA LEU A 74 -4.41 -2.52 1.76
C LEU A 74 -5.34 -3.21 2.73
N THR A 75 -6.65 -3.12 2.46
CA THR A 75 -7.69 -3.87 3.16
C THR A 75 -8.52 -4.61 2.12
N ILE A 76 -8.72 -5.90 2.31
CA ILE A 76 -9.49 -6.78 1.44
C ILE A 76 -10.64 -7.35 2.26
N GLN A 77 -11.86 -7.34 1.71
CA GLN A 77 -13.00 -8.04 2.30
C GLN A 77 -12.90 -9.54 1.96
N ALA A 78 -12.63 -10.37 2.95
CA ALA A 78 -12.41 -11.81 2.73
C ALA A 78 -13.63 -12.50 2.10
N ALA A 79 -14.83 -12.04 2.40
CA ALA A 79 -16.08 -12.55 1.83
C ALA A 79 -16.20 -12.30 0.32
N SER A 80 -15.43 -11.37 -0.24
CA SER A 80 -15.46 -11.02 -1.67
C SER A 80 -14.69 -12.00 -2.56
N ILE A 81 -14.21 -13.10 -2.00
CA ILE A 81 -13.49 -14.14 -2.73
C ILE A 81 -14.36 -14.73 -3.84
N ASP A 82 -13.78 -14.83 -5.04
CA ASP A 82 -14.41 -15.32 -6.24
C ASP A 82 -13.43 -16.17 -7.05
N THR A 83 -13.74 -17.43 -7.22
CA THR A 83 -13.00 -18.39 -8.04
C THR A 83 -13.80 -18.84 -9.27
N GLY A 84 -14.94 -18.18 -9.55
CA GLY A 84 -15.86 -18.53 -10.64
C GLY A 84 -16.70 -19.78 -10.36
N GLN A 85 -16.73 -20.28 -9.10
CA GLN A 85 -17.57 -21.42 -8.71
C GLN A 85 -18.15 -21.21 -7.31
N GLU A 86 -19.43 -20.90 -7.25
CA GLU A 86 -20.15 -20.51 -6.03
C GLU A 86 -19.99 -21.53 -4.87
N ARG A 87 -20.10 -22.83 -5.15
CA ARG A 87 -19.94 -23.86 -4.11
C ARG A 87 -18.55 -23.83 -3.47
N ARG A 88 -17.51 -23.59 -4.27
CA ARG A 88 -16.14 -23.46 -3.79
C ARG A 88 -15.97 -22.16 -3.01
N ASP A 89 -16.52 -21.07 -3.51
CA ASP A 89 -16.44 -19.76 -2.88
C ASP A 89 -17.14 -19.76 -1.51
N ASN A 90 -18.29 -20.42 -1.39
CA ASN A 90 -18.97 -20.61 -0.11
C ASN A 90 -18.15 -21.45 0.87
N HIS A 91 -17.45 -22.49 0.41
CA HIS A 91 -16.54 -23.27 1.25
C HIS A 91 -15.30 -22.46 1.67
N LEU A 92 -14.75 -21.63 0.77
CA LEU A 92 -13.64 -20.74 1.11
C LEU A 92 -14.01 -19.69 2.15
N ARG A 93 -15.27 -19.25 2.20
CA ARG A 93 -15.77 -18.32 3.23
C ARG A 93 -16.00 -18.98 4.59
N SER A 94 -16.16 -20.30 4.63
CA SER A 94 -16.47 -21.05 5.87
C SER A 94 -15.27 -21.11 6.84
N ALA A 95 -15.55 -21.66 8.05
CA ALA A 95 -14.55 -21.89 9.09
C ALA A 95 -13.42 -22.86 8.70
N ASP A 96 -13.60 -23.66 7.64
CA ASP A 96 -12.55 -24.51 7.10
C ASP A 96 -11.41 -23.71 6.45
N PHE A 97 -11.68 -22.45 6.02
CA PHE A 97 -10.72 -21.60 5.29
C PHE A 97 -10.61 -20.20 5.88
N PHE A 98 -11.31 -19.21 5.32
CA PHE A 98 -11.16 -17.81 5.73
C PHE A 98 -11.94 -17.44 6.99
N ASP A 99 -12.98 -18.23 7.35
CA ASP A 99 -13.85 -17.97 8.51
C ASP A 99 -14.31 -16.50 8.53
N VAL A 100 -14.93 -16.05 7.43
CA VAL A 100 -15.20 -14.63 7.17
C VAL A 100 -16.12 -13.99 8.18
N GLU A 101 -16.94 -14.76 8.89
CA GLU A 101 -17.80 -14.27 9.97
C GLU A 101 -16.95 -13.79 11.17
N LYS A 102 -15.84 -14.49 11.45
CA LYS A 102 -14.92 -14.15 12.54
C LYS A 102 -13.78 -13.25 12.09
N TYR A 103 -13.30 -13.42 10.86
CA TYR A 103 -12.18 -12.70 10.29
C TYR A 103 -12.58 -12.05 8.95
N PRO A 104 -13.36 -10.97 8.98
CA PRO A 104 -13.96 -10.40 7.77
C PRO A 104 -12.95 -9.77 6.81
N THR A 105 -11.76 -9.41 7.28
CA THR A 105 -10.77 -8.68 6.48
C THR A 105 -9.41 -9.34 6.45
N ILE A 106 -8.72 -9.16 5.32
CA ILE A 106 -7.29 -9.36 5.16
C ILE A 106 -6.67 -7.98 5.05
N THR A 107 -5.60 -7.69 5.79
CA THR A 107 -4.97 -6.37 5.76
C THR A 107 -3.46 -6.49 5.56
N PHE A 108 -2.90 -5.51 4.84
CA PHE A 108 -1.46 -5.32 4.76
C PHE A 108 -1.12 -3.87 5.09
N LYS A 109 -0.11 -3.68 5.95
CA LYS A 109 0.40 -2.36 6.30
C LYS A 109 1.92 -2.36 6.25
N SER A 110 2.49 -1.55 5.36
CA SER A 110 3.93 -1.44 5.23
C SER A 110 4.58 -0.77 6.44
N SER A 111 5.76 -1.25 6.80
CA SER A 111 6.62 -0.65 7.84
C SER A 111 7.95 -0.13 7.26
N LYS A 112 8.37 -0.64 6.10
CA LYS A 112 9.64 -0.27 5.48
C LYS A 112 9.56 -0.46 3.97
N VAL A 113 10.16 0.48 3.22
CA VAL A 113 10.34 0.39 1.77
C VAL A 113 11.83 0.51 1.47
N VAL A 114 12.37 -0.42 0.69
CA VAL A 114 13.77 -0.47 0.27
C VAL A 114 13.85 -0.46 -1.24
N PRO A 115 14.33 0.61 -1.88
CA PRO A 115 14.61 0.61 -3.31
C PRO A 115 15.73 -0.39 -3.65
N LYS A 116 15.55 -1.18 -4.72
CA LYS A 116 16.52 -2.17 -5.21
C LYS A 116 17.10 -1.79 -6.57
N GLY A 117 16.69 -0.67 -7.13
CA GLY A 117 17.04 -0.24 -8.49
C GLY A 117 16.15 -0.86 -9.56
N ASN A 118 16.19 -0.33 -10.79
CA ASN A 118 15.40 -0.81 -11.93
C ASN A 118 13.90 -0.94 -11.63
N ASP A 119 13.33 0.06 -10.95
CA ASP A 119 11.91 0.11 -10.55
C ASP A 119 11.46 -1.05 -9.63
N LEU A 120 12.41 -1.72 -8.98
CA LEU A 120 12.15 -2.78 -8.01
C LEU A 120 12.28 -2.24 -6.58
N TYR A 121 11.38 -2.71 -5.72
CA TYR A 121 11.31 -2.36 -4.30
C TYR A 121 11.07 -3.61 -3.46
N GLU A 122 11.62 -3.65 -2.28
CA GLU A 122 11.19 -4.56 -1.22
C GLU A 122 10.38 -3.79 -0.20
N VAL A 123 9.12 -4.18 -0.03
CA VAL A 123 8.21 -3.57 0.94
C VAL A 123 8.00 -4.55 2.09
N THR A 124 8.55 -4.23 3.24
CA THR A 124 8.30 -5.00 4.47
C THR A 124 7.03 -4.47 5.13
N GLY A 125 6.17 -5.36 5.59
CA GLY A 125 4.94 -4.98 6.27
C GLY A 125 4.27 -6.15 6.96
N ASP A 126 3.23 -5.85 7.73
CA ASP A 126 2.43 -6.81 8.46
C ASP A 126 1.22 -7.24 7.62
N LEU A 127 1.18 -8.51 7.27
CA LEU A 127 0.04 -9.16 6.64
C LEU A 127 -0.79 -9.85 7.72
N ALA A 128 -2.02 -9.41 7.89
CA ALA A 128 -2.98 -10.02 8.82
C ALA A 128 -4.08 -10.73 8.05
N MET A 129 -4.29 -12.00 8.33
CA MET A 129 -5.28 -12.85 7.68
C MET A 129 -5.69 -13.96 8.65
N HIS A 130 -6.99 -14.29 8.70
CA HIS A 130 -7.52 -15.40 9.52
C HIS A 130 -7.08 -15.31 10.99
N GLY A 131 -7.01 -14.09 11.55
CA GLY A 131 -6.62 -13.83 12.94
C GLY A 131 -5.12 -13.94 13.24
N VAL A 132 -4.29 -14.21 12.24
CA VAL A 132 -2.83 -14.30 12.37
C VAL A 132 -2.17 -13.14 11.62
N THR A 133 -1.22 -12.47 12.28
CA THR A 133 -0.40 -11.42 11.67
C THR A 133 1.03 -11.91 11.51
N LYS A 134 1.58 -11.71 10.32
CA LYS A 134 2.98 -12.01 10.01
C LYS A 134 3.65 -10.87 9.28
N THR A 135 4.86 -10.55 9.65
CA THR A 135 5.70 -9.64 8.88
C THR A 135 6.23 -10.37 7.64
N VAL A 136 5.95 -9.81 6.48
CA VAL A 136 6.37 -10.34 5.18
C VAL A 136 7.19 -9.29 4.42
N VAL A 137 8.03 -9.77 3.49
CA VAL A 137 8.76 -8.91 2.54
C VAL A 137 8.17 -9.13 1.17
N VAL A 138 7.55 -8.10 0.63
CA VAL A 138 6.83 -8.11 -0.64
C VAL A 138 7.71 -7.51 -1.73
N PRO A 139 8.07 -8.26 -2.78
CA PRO A 139 8.71 -7.70 -3.95
C PRO A 139 7.68 -6.92 -4.76
N VAL A 140 7.98 -5.66 -5.05
CA VAL A 140 7.11 -4.76 -5.81
C VAL A 140 7.88 -4.23 -7.00
N ARG A 141 7.29 -4.37 -8.20
CA ARG A 141 7.72 -3.67 -9.41
C ARG A 141 6.84 -2.46 -9.62
N HIS A 142 7.44 -1.28 -9.72
CA HIS A 142 6.77 -0.08 -10.18
C HIS A 142 6.79 -0.08 -11.71
N THR A 143 5.62 -0.05 -12.35
CA THR A 143 5.51 -0.12 -13.82
C THR A 143 5.53 1.25 -14.49
N GLY A 144 5.40 2.33 -13.70
CA GLY A 144 5.53 3.71 -14.16
C GLY A 144 4.49 4.65 -13.59
N PHE A 145 4.67 5.93 -13.92
CA PHE A 145 3.68 6.97 -13.72
C PHE A 145 3.13 7.40 -15.07
N LEU A 146 1.83 7.63 -15.14
CA LEU A 146 1.15 8.17 -16.32
C LEU A 146 0.43 9.47 -15.95
N ASN A 147 0.83 10.57 -16.58
CA ASN A 147 0.18 11.87 -16.40
C ASN A 147 -0.72 12.16 -17.60
N LEU A 148 -2.03 12.29 -17.35
CA LEU A 148 -3.07 12.58 -18.35
C LEU A 148 -3.58 14.02 -18.25
N GLY A 149 -2.81 14.92 -17.63
CA GLY A 149 -3.13 16.32 -17.43
C GLY A 149 -3.99 16.56 -16.19
N LYS A 150 -5.23 16.10 -16.18
CA LYS A 150 -6.12 16.22 -15.02
C LYS A 150 -6.01 15.04 -14.04
N GLU A 151 -5.49 13.94 -14.50
CA GLU A 151 -5.35 12.69 -13.74
C GLU A 151 -3.90 12.23 -13.82
N GLU A 152 -3.39 11.74 -12.73
CA GLU A 152 -2.10 11.08 -12.66
C GLU A 152 -2.28 9.69 -12.06
N LYS A 153 -1.66 8.68 -12.67
CA LYS A 153 -1.76 7.28 -12.29
C LYS A 153 -0.38 6.72 -11.97
N ALA A 154 -0.34 5.73 -11.09
CA ALA A 154 0.84 4.94 -10.80
C ALA A 154 0.49 3.46 -10.95
N GLY A 155 1.42 2.68 -11.54
CA GLY A 155 1.21 1.25 -11.75
C GLY A 155 2.19 0.39 -10.96
N PHE A 156 1.73 -0.78 -10.46
CA PHE A 156 2.56 -1.71 -9.70
C PHE A 156 2.17 -3.16 -10.00
N GLU A 157 3.17 -4.03 -9.98
CA GLU A 157 3.01 -5.47 -10.07
C GLU A 157 3.66 -6.15 -8.86
N ILE A 158 2.95 -7.11 -8.29
CA ILE A 158 3.39 -7.87 -7.12
C ILE A 158 3.13 -9.35 -7.37
N THR A 159 4.12 -10.19 -7.09
CA THR A 159 3.96 -11.64 -6.97
C THR A 159 4.62 -12.09 -5.68
N LEU A 160 3.83 -12.68 -4.77
CA LEU A 160 4.29 -13.09 -3.45
C LEU A 160 3.79 -14.50 -3.12
N PRO A 161 4.67 -15.52 -3.04
CA PRO A 161 4.29 -16.81 -2.51
C PRO A 161 4.16 -16.75 -0.98
N ILE A 162 3.06 -17.27 -0.46
CA ILE A 162 2.82 -17.44 0.97
C ILE A 162 2.43 -18.88 1.29
N ASN A 163 2.76 -19.35 2.49
CA ASN A 163 2.23 -20.61 2.98
C ASN A 163 0.94 -20.36 3.76
N ARG A 164 -0.21 -20.81 3.24
CA ARG A 164 -1.53 -20.61 3.87
C ARG A 164 -1.61 -21.15 5.30
N LYS A 165 -0.85 -22.22 5.60
CA LYS A 165 -0.82 -22.81 6.95
C LYS A 165 -0.18 -21.90 7.99
N ASP A 166 0.66 -20.98 7.56
CA ASP A 166 1.27 -19.97 8.43
C ASP A 166 0.24 -18.98 8.99
N PHE A 167 -0.94 -18.93 8.37
CA PHE A 167 -2.09 -18.13 8.79
C PHE A 167 -3.23 -19.00 9.36
N GLY A 168 -2.95 -20.27 9.72
CA GLY A 168 -3.95 -21.15 10.33
C GLY A 168 -4.96 -21.76 9.33
N ILE A 169 -4.84 -21.52 8.03
CA ILE A 169 -5.70 -22.14 7.00
C ILE A 169 -5.13 -23.51 6.67
N ILE A 170 -5.53 -24.52 7.45
CA ILE A 170 -4.92 -25.85 7.44
C ILE A 170 -5.75 -26.90 6.69
N TRP A 171 -7.02 -26.61 6.35
CA TRP A 171 -7.89 -27.58 5.71
C TRP A 171 -7.25 -28.25 4.49
N ASN A 172 -7.39 -29.56 4.37
CA ASN A 172 -6.94 -30.35 3.23
C ASN A 172 -7.68 -31.70 3.17
N ARG A 173 -7.60 -32.36 2.06
CA ARG A 173 -8.01 -33.76 1.88
C ARG A 173 -6.84 -34.59 1.32
N THR A 174 -6.74 -35.84 1.78
CA THR A 174 -5.83 -36.83 1.22
C THR A 174 -6.58 -37.75 0.26
N ALA A 175 -5.92 -38.15 -0.82
CA ALA A 175 -6.41 -39.21 -1.69
C ALA A 175 -6.12 -40.59 -1.07
N ASP A 176 -6.95 -41.60 -1.42
CA ASP A 176 -6.83 -42.98 -0.90
C ASP A 176 -5.46 -43.62 -1.20
N GLN A 177 -4.78 -43.17 -2.23
CA GLN A 177 -3.43 -43.65 -2.62
C GLN A 177 -2.30 -42.73 -2.19
N GLY A 178 -2.56 -41.79 -1.26
CA GLY A 178 -1.63 -40.74 -0.86
C GLY A 178 -1.71 -39.51 -1.78
N GLY A 179 -1.09 -38.44 -1.34
CA GLY A 179 -1.17 -37.13 -2.00
C GLY A 179 -2.21 -36.22 -1.36
N VAL A 180 -1.98 -34.94 -1.45
CA VAL A 180 -2.83 -33.89 -0.88
C VAL A 180 -3.58 -33.14 -1.96
N MET A 181 -4.84 -32.80 -1.69
CA MET A 181 -5.68 -32.09 -2.64
C MET A 181 -5.17 -30.68 -2.93
N LEU A 182 -4.84 -29.94 -1.89
CA LEU A 182 -4.41 -28.54 -1.98
C LEU A 182 -2.94 -28.39 -1.63
N GLY A 183 -2.24 -27.58 -2.41
CA GLY A 183 -0.91 -27.09 -2.06
C GLY A 183 -0.94 -26.24 -0.78
N ASN A 184 0.20 -26.12 -0.14
CA ASN A 184 0.36 -25.22 1.01
C ASN A 184 0.75 -23.81 0.57
N GLU A 185 1.48 -23.71 -0.53
CA GLU A 185 1.88 -22.45 -1.14
C GLU A 185 0.76 -21.86 -1.98
N VAL A 186 0.52 -20.58 -1.81
CA VAL A 186 -0.42 -19.76 -2.56
C VAL A 186 0.38 -18.62 -3.17
N ASP A 187 0.37 -18.51 -4.49
CA ASP A 187 0.92 -17.36 -5.19
C ASP A 187 -0.11 -16.23 -5.12
N ILE A 188 0.24 -15.11 -4.51
CA ILE A 188 -0.54 -13.87 -4.52
C ILE A 188 -0.04 -13.04 -5.68
N ASP A 189 -0.93 -12.65 -6.59
CA ASP A 189 -0.63 -11.82 -7.74
C ASP A 189 -1.49 -10.57 -7.72
N LEU A 190 -0.86 -9.39 -7.63
CA LEU A 190 -1.57 -8.12 -7.74
C LEU A 190 -1.05 -7.35 -8.95
N SER A 191 -2.00 -6.86 -9.74
CA SER A 191 -1.77 -5.83 -10.77
C SER A 191 -2.52 -4.59 -10.33
N VAL A 192 -1.82 -3.53 -10.02
CA VAL A 192 -2.39 -2.33 -9.39
C VAL A 192 -2.21 -1.14 -10.30
N GLU A 193 -3.33 -0.50 -10.62
CA GLU A 193 -3.38 0.88 -11.09
C GLU A 193 -3.96 1.74 -9.98
N ALA A 194 -3.31 2.86 -9.65
CA ALA A 194 -3.75 3.75 -8.60
C ALA A 194 -3.83 5.19 -9.11
N ASN A 195 -4.92 5.87 -8.80
CA ASN A 195 -5.17 7.25 -9.16
C ASN A 195 -4.63 8.18 -8.06
N LYS A 196 -3.93 9.23 -8.46
CA LYS A 196 -3.49 10.27 -7.53
C LYS A 196 -4.70 10.98 -6.93
N GLU A 197 -4.75 11.02 -5.62
CA GLU A 197 -5.76 11.78 -4.89
C GLU A 197 -5.46 13.28 -5.06
N MET A 198 -6.38 14.01 -5.64
CA MET A 198 -6.22 15.47 -5.76
C MET A 198 -6.42 16.11 -4.39
N ALA A 199 -5.56 17.04 -4.03
CA ALA A 199 -5.76 17.83 -2.83
C ALA A 199 -7.14 18.51 -2.91
N PRO A 200 -7.92 18.53 -1.83
CA PRO A 200 -9.16 19.28 -1.82
C PRO A 200 -8.85 20.73 -2.21
N PRO A 201 -9.73 21.39 -2.99
CA PRO A 201 -9.53 22.80 -3.33
C PRO A 201 -9.32 23.60 -2.04
N PRO A 202 -8.43 24.60 -2.04
CA PRO A 202 -8.22 25.44 -0.87
C PRO A 202 -9.57 25.97 -0.38
N ALA A 203 -9.82 25.84 0.92
CA ALA A 203 -11.05 26.35 1.51
C ALA A 203 -11.25 27.81 1.07
N ALA A 204 -12.45 28.12 0.58
CA ALA A 204 -12.79 29.48 0.21
C ALA A 204 -12.45 30.41 1.40
N PRO A 205 -11.83 31.57 1.17
CA PRO A 205 -11.52 32.49 2.26
C PRO A 205 -12.80 32.77 3.05
N ALA A 206 -12.67 32.71 4.38
CA ALA A 206 -13.79 33.02 5.26
C ALA A 206 -14.37 34.41 4.89
N PRO A 207 -15.71 34.59 4.85
CA PRO A 207 -16.29 35.87 4.53
C PRO A 207 -15.75 36.92 5.50
N GLU A 208 -15.25 38.02 4.95
CA GLU A 208 -14.77 39.15 5.77
C GLU A 208 -15.88 39.58 6.73
N PRO A 209 -15.55 39.91 7.99
CA PRO A 209 -16.53 40.37 8.91
C PRO A 209 -17.16 41.67 8.40
N THR A 210 -18.46 41.62 8.12
CA THR A 210 -19.24 42.78 7.68
C THR A 210 -19.08 43.87 8.73
N LYS A 211 -18.49 44.99 8.34
CA LYS A 211 -18.30 46.15 9.18
C LYS A 211 -19.69 46.67 9.57
N ALA A 212 -20.01 46.59 10.84
CA ALA A 212 -21.28 47.13 11.35
C ALA A 212 -21.40 48.63 11.05
N PRO A 213 -22.58 49.13 10.65
CA PRO A 213 -22.77 50.57 10.38
C PRO A 213 -22.58 51.36 11.68
N SER A 214 -21.66 52.32 11.65
CA SER A 214 -21.49 53.30 12.73
C SER A 214 -22.74 54.20 12.84
N ARG A 215 -23.33 54.23 14.02
CA ARG A 215 -24.35 55.21 14.40
C ARG A 215 -23.70 56.57 14.65
#